data_26f06e198d0cb16ecf6db7fd54254d25
#
_entry.id   26f06e198d0cb16ecf6db7fd54254d25
#
_cell.length_a   1.000
_cell.length_b   1.000
_cell.length_c   1.000
_cell.angle_alpha   90.00
_cell.angle_beta   90.00
_cell.angle_gamma   90.00
#
_symmetry.space_group_name_H-M   'P 1'
#
loop_
_entity.id
_entity.type
_entity.pdbx_description
1 polymer ?
#
loop_
_entity_poly.entity_id
_entity_poly.type
_entity_poly.pdbx_seq_one_letter_code
_entity_poly.pdbx_strand_id
1 'polypeptide(L)'
;MKNRFRNKFGMTGHAELVSASLLLITILFLISSCKSIRAVKNTELRPVYVTNSKKINLLPPENTTVELDILQQFNGTFGDTDFSMLSFSQIDKSEISLSLINDFGTDMGHLYYDGDHVSFKSAYLPSKLPGEYIVAEIQNAYYDEKVLQENYSKAGLKFECETPGLRKIYDGKKLIEEIFISDDKVKIINYLRGYSFELINAE
;
A
#
# COMPACT_ATOMS: atom_id res chain seq x y z
N MET A 1 -65.64 26.59 65.17
CA MET A 1 -65.68 27.90 64.48
C MET A 1 -64.53 27.96 63.48
N LYS A 2 -64.93 28.21 62.22
CA LYS A 2 -64.21 28.89 61.13
C LYS A 2 -62.90 28.29 60.56
N ASN A 3 -63.06 27.77 59.35
CA ASN A 3 -62.60 28.23 58.02
C ASN A 3 -61.16 27.83 57.67
N ARG A 4 -60.98 26.92 56.69
CA ARG A 4 -60.97 27.06 55.25
C ARG A 4 -59.82 27.95 54.75
N PHE A 5 -58.83 27.37 54.09
CA PHE A 5 -58.55 27.77 52.70
C PHE A 5 -57.68 26.74 51.99
N ARG A 6 -58.16 26.34 50.85
CA ARG A 6 -57.57 25.47 49.80
C ARG A 6 -56.77 26.38 48.88
N ASN A 7 -55.57 26.09 48.60
CA ASN A 7 -54.97 26.60 47.40
C ASN A 7 -54.33 25.44 46.61
N LYS A 8 -54.94 25.10 45.48
CA LYS A 8 -54.41 24.38 44.38
C LYS A 8 -53.52 25.35 43.63
N PHE A 9 -52.25 25.03 43.46
CA PHE A 9 -51.46 25.57 42.34
C PHE A 9 -51.05 24.42 41.46
N GLY A 10 -51.64 24.39 40.28
CA GLY A 10 -51.19 23.56 39.16
C GLY A 10 -49.89 24.10 38.64
N MET A 11 -48.90 23.24 38.60
CA MET A 11 -47.71 23.41 37.79
C MET A 11 -47.60 22.18 36.93
N THR A 12 -48.27 22.22 35.81
CA THR A 12 -48.04 21.30 34.71
C THR A 12 -47.76 22.15 33.48
N GLY A 13 -46.65 21.92 32.84
CA GLY A 13 -46.48 22.43 31.49
C GLY A 13 -45.09 22.81 31.02
N HIS A 14 -44.08 22.93 31.88
CA HIS A 14 -42.76 23.36 31.41
C HIS A 14 -41.67 22.29 31.45
N ALA A 15 -41.86 21.16 32.13
CA ALA A 15 -40.84 20.13 32.23
C ALA A 15 -40.75 19.23 30.99
N GLU A 16 -41.85 19.01 30.27
CA GLU A 16 -41.84 18.12 29.08
C GLU A 16 -41.25 18.76 27.84
N LEU A 17 -41.38 20.07 27.66
CA LEU A 17 -40.82 20.80 26.50
C LEU A 17 -39.27 20.89 26.53
N VAL A 18 -38.70 20.97 27.75
CA VAL A 18 -37.23 21.03 27.90
C VAL A 18 -36.61 19.68 27.64
N SER A 19 -37.29 18.59 28.04
CA SER A 19 -36.80 17.22 27.79
C SER A 19 -36.79 16.86 26.29
N ALA A 20 -37.84 17.24 25.55
CA ALA A 20 -37.95 16.98 24.13
C ALA A 20 -36.91 17.76 23.31
N SER A 21 -36.63 19.00 23.66
CA SER A 21 -35.60 19.80 22.97
C SER A 21 -34.19 19.32 23.27
N LEU A 22 -33.91 18.84 24.48
CA LEU A 22 -32.61 18.27 24.83
C LEU A 22 -32.36 16.96 24.05
N LEU A 23 -33.37 16.13 23.87
CA LEU A 23 -33.32 14.88 23.14
C LEU A 23 -33.12 15.14 21.63
N LEU A 24 -33.75 16.17 21.10
CA LEU A 24 -33.57 16.56 19.68
C LEU A 24 -32.17 17.10 19.42
N ILE A 25 -31.58 17.86 20.33
CA ILE A 25 -30.21 18.38 20.22
C ILE A 25 -29.18 17.25 20.30
N THR A 26 -29.39 16.26 21.18
CA THR A 26 -28.48 15.10 21.27
C THR A 26 -28.54 14.21 20.01
N ILE A 27 -29.70 14.05 19.40
CA ILE A 27 -29.85 13.32 18.13
C ILE A 27 -29.15 14.07 16.97
N LEU A 28 -29.25 15.40 16.93
CA LEU A 28 -28.57 16.21 15.94
C LEU A 28 -27.03 16.09 16.04
N PHE A 29 -26.47 15.98 17.24
CA PHE A 29 -25.04 15.77 17.44
C PHE A 29 -24.55 14.37 17.03
N LEU A 30 -25.42 13.35 17.12
CA LEU A 30 -25.06 11.98 16.72
C LEU A 30 -25.02 11.79 15.20
N ILE A 31 -25.75 12.57 14.41
CA ILE A 31 -25.70 12.52 12.95
C ILE A 31 -24.59 13.41 12.36
N SER A 32 -23.96 14.25 13.18
CA SER A 32 -22.78 15.06 12.79
C SER A 32 -21.47 14.27 12.88
N SER A 33 -21.52 12.93 12.97
CA SER A 33 -20.35 12.09 12.74
C SER A 33 -19.96 12.26 11.27
N CYS A 34 -19.33 13.40 10.99
CA CYS A 34 -18.63 13.63 9.74
C CYS A 34 -17.67 12.47 9.52
N LYS A 35 -18.02 11.58 8.60
CA LYS A 35 -17.01 10.86 7.84
C LYS A 35 -16.10 11.96 7.29
N SER A 36 -14.93 12.09 7.89
CA SER A 36 -13.84 12.82 7.28
C SER A 36 -13.57 12.10 5.96
N ILE A 37 -14.25 12.54 4.92
CA ILE A 37 -13.86 12.25 3.54
C ILE A 37 -12.52 12.98 3.41
N ARG A 38 -11.43 12.28 3.72
CA ARG A 38 -10.14 12.71 3.24
C ARG A 38 -10.33 12.80 1.74
N ALA A 39 -10.34 14.02 1.22
CA ALA A 39 -10.18 14.26 -0.19
C ALA A 39 -8.82 13.65 -0.54
N VAL A 40 -8.87 12.41 -1.03
CA VAL A 40 -7.72 11.76 -1.64
C VAL A 40 -7.42 12.62 -2.84
N LYS A 41 -6.32 13.35 -2.76
CA LYS A 41 -5.79 14.08 -3.89
C LYS A 41 -5.53 13.00 -4.94
N ASN A 42 -6.32 12.97 -6.01
CA ASN A 42 -6.09 12.09 -7.17
C ASN A 42 -4.70 12.43 -7.70
N THR A 43 -3.70 11.74 -7.19
CA THR A 43 -2.36 11.79 -7.73
C THR A 43 -2.36 10.69 -8.78
N GLU A 44 -2.43 11.06 -10.06
CA GLU A 44 -2.20 10.11 -11.15
C GLU A 44 -0.94 9.30 -10.84
N LEU A 45 -1.03 7.98 -10.98
CA LEU A 45 0.08 7.07 -10.83
C LEU A 45 1.20 7.49 -11.78
N ARG A 46 2.40 7.60 -11.26
CA ARG A 46 3.56 7.93 -12.09
C ARG A 46 4.01 6.69 -12.85
N PRO A 47 4.32 6.82 -14.15
CA PRO A 47 4.88 5.72 -14.89
C PRO A 47 6.28 5.36 -14.36
N VAL A 48 6.60 4.07 -14.36
CA VAL A 48 7.89 3.55 -13.92
C VAL A 48 8.85 3.49 -15.11
N TYR A 49 9.95 4.21 -15.03
CA TYR A 49 11.00 4.18 -16.06
C TYR A 49 11.90 2.95 -15.87
N VAL A 50 11.67 1.93 -16.67
CA VAL A 50 12.50 0.71 -16.71
C VAL A 50 13.87 1.04 -17.29
N THR A 51 13.93 1.88 -18.33
CA THR A 51 15.17 2.45 -18.84
C THR A 51 15.12 3.98 -18.80
N ASN A 52 16.13 4.66 -19.32
CA ASN A 52 16.13 6.13 -19.36
C ASN A 52 15.03 6.73 -20.25
N SER A 53 14.47 5.95 -21.17
CA SER A 53 13.49 6.40 -22.16
C SER A 53 12.22 5.56 -22.21
N LYS A 54 12.24 4.32 -21.74
CA LYS A 54 11.11 3.39 -21.80
C LYS A 54 10.46 3.25 -20.43
N LYS A 55 9.14 3.36 -20.41
CA LYS A 55 8.34 3.34 -19.18
C LYS A 55 7.17 2.39 -19.29
N ILE A 56 6.79 1.81 -18.17
CA ILE A 56 5.60 1.00 -17.99
C ILE A 56 4.63 1.69 -17.03
N ASN A 57 3.37 1.29 -17.08
CA ASN A 57 2.39 1.64 -16.04
C ASN A 57 2.28 0.50 -15.05
N LEU A 58 1.95 0.82 -13.80
CA LEU A 58 1.59 -0.19 -12.81
C LEU A 58 0.32 -0.93 -13.25
N LEU A 59 0.26 -2.19 -12.92
CA LEU A 59 -0.88 -3.06 -13.18
C LEU A 59 -1.75 -3.16 -11.93
N PRO A 60 -3.09 -3.26 -12.05
CA PRO A 60 -3.95 -3.41 -10.88
C PRO A 60 -3.62 -4.67 -10.05
N PRO A 61 -3.89 -4.66 -8.72
CA PRO A 61 -3.56 -5.77 -7.82
C PRO A 61 -4.21 -7.11 -8.18
N GLU A 62 -5.37 -7.10 -8.84
CA GLU A 62 -6.06 -8.33 -9.30
C GLU A 62 -5.23 -9.23 -10.22
N ASN A 63 -4.12 -8.71 -10.77
CA ASN A 63 -3.19 -9.47 -11.61
C ASN A 63 -2.15 -10.26 -10.80
N THR A 64 -2.16 -10.17 -9.47
CA THR A 64 -1.30 -11.02 -8.63
C THR A 64 -1.69 -12.49 -8.74
N THR A 65 -0.68 -13.36 -8.66
CA THR A 65 -0.84 -14.82 -8.64
C THR A 65 -0.67 -15.42 -7.25
N VAL A 66 -0.44 -14.57 -6.24
CA VAL A 66 -0.17 -14.98 -4.86
C VAL A 66 -1.11 -14.28 -3.89
N GLU A 67 -1.29 -14.89 -2.72
CA GLU A 67 -1.85 -14.29 -1.53
C GLU A 67 -0.79 -14.42 -0.43
N LEU A 68 -0.17 -13.32 -0.04
CA LEU A 68 0.89 -13.27 0.97
C LEU A 68 0.45 -12.46 2.17
N ASP A 69 0.75 -12.98 3.35
CA ASP A 69 0.61 -12.32 4.65
C ASP A 69 1.76 -12.84 5.52
N ILE A 70 2.98 -12.35 5.26
CA ILE A 70 4.19 -12.95 5.80
C ILE A 70 5.22 -11.92 6.27
N LEU A 71 6.02 -12.34 7.24
CA LEU A 71 7.23 -11.65 7.67
C LEU A 71 8.43 -12.17 6.86
N GLN A 72 9.23 -11.28 6.32
CA GLN A 72 10.40 -11.60 5.51
C GLN A 72 11.61 -10.80 5.98
N GLN A 73 12.79 -11.41 5.89
CA GLN A 73 14.03 -10.65 5.94
C GLN A 73 14.22 -9.94 4.60
N PHE A 74 14.31 -8.63 4.62
CA PHE A 74 14.55 -7.78 3.45
C PHE A 74 16.00 -7.29 3.45
N ASN A 75 16.79 -7.80 2.56
CA ASN A 75 18.17 -7.38 2.34
C ASN A 75 18.26 -6.62 1.02
N GLY A 76 19.11 -5.61 0.96
CA GLY A 76 19.29 -4.86 -0.28
C GLY A 76 20.66 -4.23 -0.37
N THR A 77 21.09 -4.03 -1.61
CA THR A 77 22.32 -3.30 -1.98
C THR A 77 21.93 -2.21 -2.96
N PHE A 78 22.36 -1.00 -2.71
CA PHE A 78 22.19 0.14 -3.61
C PHE A 78 23.51 0.90 -3.74
N GLY A 79 24.17 0.76 -4.87
CA GLY A 79 25.55 1.22 -5.02
C GLY A 79 26.47 0.52 -4.02
N ASP A 80 27.13 1.31 -3.17
CA ASP A 80 28.03 0.82 -2.12
C ASP A 80 27.35 0.70 -0.74
N THR A 81 26.03 0.80 -0.68
CA THR A 81 25.28 0.77 0.58
C THR A 81 24.45 -0.52 0.67
N ASP A 82 24.74 -1.32 1.69
CA ASP A 82 23.94 -2.46 2.06
C ASP A 82 22.98 -2.12 3.19
N PHE A 83 21.81 -2.72 3.17
CA PHE A 83 20.83 -2.61 4.25
C PHE A 83 20.14 -3.94 4.50
N SER A 84 19.67 -4.09 5.73
CA SER A 84 18.92 -5.26 6.17
C SER A 84 17.84 -4.81 7.15
N MET A 85 16.62 -5.32 6.96
CA MET A 85 15.47 -5.03 7.81
C MET A 85 14.43 -6.13 7.69
N LEU A 86 13.40 -6.09 8.51
CA LEU A 86 12.24 -6.96 8.37
C LEU A 86 11.18 -6.26 7.52
N SER A 87 10.52 -7.03 6.66
CA SER A 87 9.37 -6.61 5.87
C SER A 87 8.16 -7.47 6.21
N PHE A 88 7.10 -6.87 6.69
CA PHE A 88 5.80 -7.51 6.75
C PHE A 88 5.06 -7.21 5.46
N SER A 89 4.83 -8.25 4.66
CA SER A 89 4.30 -8.14 3.31
C SER A 89 2.88 -8.70 3.25
N GLN A 90 1.92 -7.86 2.85
CA GLN A 90 0.55 -8.27 2.55
C GLN A 90 0.28 -7.97 1.08
N ILE A 91 0.05 -9.01 0.30
CA ILE A 91 -0.15 -8.91 -1.15
C ILE A 91 -1.32 -9.81 -1.52
N ASP A 92 -2.37 -9.22 -2.04
CA ASP A 92 -3.53 -9.93 -2.54
C ASP A 92 -4.13 -9.24 -3.78
N LYS A 93 -5.29 -9.68 -4.24
CA LYS A 93 -5.97 -9.12 -5.42
C LYS A 93 -6.57 -7.74 -5.21
N SER A 94 -6.55 -7.22 -3.99
CA SER A 94 -7.08 -5.90 -3.64
C SER A 94 -5.99 -4.87 -3.43
N GLU A 95 -4.82 -5.30 -2.89
CA GLU A 95 -3.77 -4.37 -2.49
C GLU A 95 -2.37 -5.00 -2.40
N ILE A 96 -1.38 -4.13 -2.40
CA ILE A 96 0.00 -4.42 -1.99
C ILE A 96 0.32 -3.52 -0.81
N SER A 97 0.69 -4.11 0.33
CA SER A 97 1.09 -3.38 1.52
C SER A 97 2.39 -3.95 2.07
N LEU A 98 3.34 -3.07 2.38
CA LEU A 98 4.59 -3.41 3.05
C LEU A 98 4.78 -2.54 4.28
N SER A 99 5.14 -3.16 5.39
CA SER A 99 5.63 -2.47 6.59
C SER A 99 7.07 -2.86 6.82
N LEU A 100 7.97 -1.86 6.83
CA LEU A 100 9.40 -2.06 7.05
C LEU A 100 9.72 -1.74 8.51
N ILE A 101 10.39 -2.66 9.19
CA ILE A 101 10.80 -2.51 10.58
C ILE A 101 12.27 -2.91 10.74
N ASN A 102 12.99 -2.28 11.66
CA ASN A 102 14.34 -2.71 11.98
C ASN A 102 14.32 -3.84 13.04
N ASP A 103 15.49 -4.36 13.37
CA ASP A 103 15.66 -5.45 14.36
C ASP A 103 15.18 -5.09 15.76
N PHE A 104 14.96 -3.81 16.06
CA PHE A 104 14.42 -3.30 17.31
C PHE A 104 12.89 -3.09 17.27
N GLY A 105 12.23 -3.44 16.15
CA GLY A 105 10.81 -3.22 15.96
C GLY A 105 10.42 -1.76 15.66
N THR A 106 11.39 -0.90 15.32
CA THR A 106 11.11 0.49 14.97
C THR A 106 10.59 0.56 13.54
N ASP A 107 9.52 1.32 13.34
CA ASP A 107 8.97 1.61 12.01
C ASP A 107 10.00 2.34 11.13
N MET A 108 10.33 1.73 10.01
CA MET A 108 11.27 2.23 9.01
C MET A 108 10.57 2.70 7.74
N GLY A 109 9.30 2.36 7.56
CA GLY A 109 8.52 2.83 6.45
C GLY A 109 7.34 1.95 6.07
N HIS A 110 6.45 2.54 5.28
CA HIS A 110 5.25 1.86 4.77
C HIS A 110 5.06 2.15 3.29
N LEU A 111 4.72 1.11 2.54
CA LEU A 111 4.22 1.17 1.19
C LEU A 111 2.77 0.68 1.16
N TYR A 112 1.94 1.33 0.36
CA TYR A 112 0.58 0.91 0.06
C TYR A 112 0.24 1.19 -1.40
N TYR A 113 -0.44 0.24 -2.05
CA TYR A 113 -0.94 0.34 -3.42
C TYR A 113 -2.25 -0.42 -3.57
N ASP A 114 -3.29 0.23 -4.10
CA ASP A 114 -4.64 -0.31 -4.29
C ASP A 114 -5.10 -0.37 -5.77
N GLY A 115 -4.20 -0.12 -6.70
CA GLY A 115 -4.51 -0.02 -8.12
C GLY A 115 -4.63 1.41 -8.64
N ASP A 116 -5.10 2.33 -7.81
CA ASP A 116 -5.31 3.74 -8.17
C ASP A 116 -4.31 4.67 -7.48
N HIS A 117 -3.82 4.28 -6.29
CA HIS A 117 -2.99 5.14 -5.46
C HIS A 117 -1.77 4.40 -4.93
N VAL A 118 -0.62 5.07 -4.98
CA VAL A 118 0.60 4.64 -4.28
C VAL A 118 0.88 5.61 -3.15
N SER A 119 1.07 5.08 -1.94
CA SER A 119 1.59 5.82 -0.80
C SER A 119 2.86 5.15 -0.31
N PHE A 120 3.97 5.89 -0.28
CA PHE A 120 5.23 5.42 0.26
C PHE A 120 5.83 6.44 1.21
N LYS A 121 6.20 5.99 2.40
CA LYS A 121 6.93 6.79 3.40
C LYS A 121 8.02 5.92 3.99
N SER A 122 9.24 6.45 4.06
CA SER A 122 10.34 5.81 4.73
C SER A 122 11.25 6.87 5.35
N ALA A 123 11.72 6.61 6.56
CA ALA A 123 12.75 7.40 7.22
C ALA A 123 14.15 6.97 6.78
N TYR A 124 14.29 5.80 6.18
CA TYR A 124 15.56 5.15 5.87
C TYR A 124 15.91 5.15 4.40
N LEU A 125 14.94 4.84 3.54
CA LEU A 125 15.14 4.85 2.09
C LEU A 125 15.14 6.29 1.55
N PRO A 126 15.82 6.54 0.42
CA PRO A 126 15.91 7.88 -0.15
C PRO A 126 14.53 8.52 -0.30
N SER A 127 14.33 9.71 0.27
CA SER A 127 13.05 10.44 0.25
C SER A 127 12.53 10.76 -1.16
N LYS A 128 13.38 10.61 -2.17
CA LYS A 128 13.05 10.82 -3.59
C LYS A 128 12.70 9.54 -4.34
N LEU A 129 12.78 8.36 -3.70
CA LEU A 129 12.39 7.10 -4.31
C LEU A 129 10.87 7.06 -4.43
N PRO A 130 10.29 7.09 -5.64
CA PRO A 130 8.85 6.97 -5.79
C PRO A 130 8.40 5.54 -5.43
N GLY A 131 7.29 5.43 -4.68
CA GLY A 131 6.73 4.14 -4.29
C GLY A 131 6.37 3.24 -5.48
N GLU A 132 6.05 3.86 -6.62
CA GLU A 132 5.72 3.17 -7.86
C GLU A 132 6.83 2.23 -8.33
N TYR A 133 8.10 2.56 -8.08
CA TYR A 133 9.22 1.69 -8.43
C TYR A 133 9.24 0.44 -7.56
N ILE A 134 8.96 0.56 -6.26
CA ILE A 134 8.89 -0.59 -5.35
C ILE A 134 7.70 -1.48 -5.73
N VAL A 135 6.54 -0.88 -6.03
CA VAL A 135 5.37 -1.63 -6.50
C VAL A 135 5.70 -2.40 -7.79
N ALA A 136 6.41 -1.78 -8.74
CA ALA A 136 6.78 -2.45 -10.00
C ALA A 136 7.67 -3.68 -9.75
N GLU A 137 8.63 -3.62 -8.82
CA GLU A 137 9.46 -4.76 -8.45
C GLU A 137 8.63 -5.91 -7.85
N ILE A 138 7.65 -5.58 -7.01
CA ILE A 138 6.72 -6.55 -6.45
C ILE A 138 5.87 -7.18 -7.56
N GLN A 139 5.37 -6.37 -8.50
CA GLN A 139 4.61 -6.87 -9.65
C GLN A 139 5.45 -7.80 -10.51
N ASN A 140 6.71 -7.44 -10.79
CA ASN A 140 7.64 -8.27 -11.55
C ASN A 140 7.84 -9.65 -10.91
N ALA A 141 7.81 -9.73 -9.57
CA ALA A 141 7.96 -10.99 -8.85
C ALA A 141 6.66 -11.82 -8.80
N TYR A 142 5.50 -11.19 -8.58
CA TYR A 142 4.31 -11.89 -8.12
C TYR A 142 3.09 -11.83 -9.06
N TYR A 143 3.17 -11.07 -10.18
CA TYR A 143 2.04 -10.95 -11.10
C TYR A 143 2.08 -12.00 -12.21
N ASP A 144 0.94 -12.17 -12.85
CA ASP A 144 0.78 -13.07 -14.00
C ASP A 144 1.76 -12.73 -15.12
N GLU A 145 2.45 -13.75 -15.61
CA GLU A 145 3.52 -13.59 -16.61
C GLU A 145 3.03 -13.00 -17.92
N LYS A 146 1.84 -13.41 -18.39
CA LYS A 146 1.28 -12.93 -19.67
C LYS A 146 0.93 -11.46 -19.58
N VAL A 147 0.37 -11.05 -18.46
CA VAL A 147 0.01 -9.64 -18.22
C VAL A 147 1.26 -8.77 -18.15
N LEU A 148 2.32 -9.25 -17.50
CA LEU A 148 3.62 -8.58 -17.49
C LEU A 148 4.24 -8.51 -18.89
N GLN A 149 4.25 -9.61 -19.65
CA GLN A 149 4.75 -9.64 -21.02
C GLN A 149 4.04 -8.63 -21.92
N GLU A 150 2.72 -8.52 -21.82
CA GLU A 150 1.94 -7.52 -22.55
C GLU A 150 2.29 -6.09 -22.15
N ASN A 151 2.42 -5.82 -20.84
CA ASN A 151 2.73 -4.49 -20.32
C ASN A 151 4.10 -4.02 -20.79
N TYR A 152 5.11 -4.89 -20.69
CA TYR A 152 6.47 -4.59 -21.12
C TYR A 152 6.59 -4.45 -22.66
N SER A 153 5.87 -5.28 -23.41
CA SER A 153 5.88 -5.23 -24.88
C SER A 153 5.32 -3.91 -25.41
N LYS A 154 4.30 -3.33 -24.77
CA LYS A 154 3.76 -2.00 -25.10
C LYS A 154 4.80 -0.89 -24.98
N ALA A 155 5.79 -1.08 -24.10
CA ALA A 155 6.91 -0.17 -23.92
C ALA A 155 8.11 -0.48 -24.85
N GLY A 156 7.99 -1.50 -25.71
CA GLY A 156 9.10 -1.97 -26.57
C GLY A 156 10.21 -2.66 -25.77
N LEU A 157 9.86 -3.24 -24.62
CA LEU A 157 10.72 -4.07 -23.77
C LEU A 157 10.29 -5.53 -23.89
N LYS A 158 11.16 -6.44 -23.49
CA LYS A 158 10.86 -7.87 -23.46
C LYS A 158 10.88 -8.37 -22.03
N PHE A 159 9.81 -9.02 -21.60
CA PHE A 159 9.72 -9.74 -20.34
C PHE A 159 9.70 -11.24 -20.66
N GLU A 160 10.62 -12.01 -20.10
CA GLU A 160 10.78 -13.44 -20.35
C GLU A 160 10.74 -14.24 -19.06
N CYS A 161 10.10 -15.41 -19.12
CA CYS A 161 10.13 -16.45 -18.12
C CYS A 161 10.85 -17.65 -18.74
N GLU A 162 12.16 -17.76 -18.51
CA GLU A 162 12.98 -18.79 -19.15
C GLU A 162 12.77 -20.18 -18.54
N THR A 163 12.60 -20.21 -17.21
CA THR A 163 12.33 -21.41 -16.43
C THR A 163 11.39 -21.04 -15.29
N PRO A 164 10.70 -22.01 -14.66
CA PRO A 164 9.95 -21.72 -13.45
C PRO A 164 10.83 -21.00 -12.43
N GLY A 165 10.36 -19.85 -11.96
CA GLY A 165 11.08 -19.04 -10.96
C GLY A 165 12.20 -18.15 -11.51
N LEU A 166 12.43 -18.07 -12.84
CA LEU A 166 13.39 -17.12 -13.41
C LEU A 166 12.73 -16.21 -14.43
N ARG A 167 12.65 -14.93 -14.11
CA ARG A 167 12.10 -13.86 -14.95
C ARG A 167 13.21 -12.89 -15.36
N LYS A 168 13.16 -12.39 -16.58
CA LYS A 168 14.16 -11.46 -17.12
C LYS A 168 13.51 -10.34 -17.91
N ILE A 169 14.10 -9.16 -17.81
CA ILE A 169 13.67 -7.97 -18.55
C ILE A 169 14.80 -7.49 -19.44
N TYR A 170 14.47 -7.28 -20.73
CA TYR A 170 15.44 -6.86 -21.73
C TYR A 170 15.01 -5.58 -22.46
N ASP A 171 15.99 -4.75 -22.82
CA ASP A 171 15.87 -3.71 -23.83
C ASP A 171 16.69 -4.11 -25.07
N GLY A 172 16.01 -4.61 -26.09
CA GLY A 172 16.66 -5.27 -27.21
C GLY A 172 17.44 -6.51 -26.78
N LYS A 173 18.77 -6.43 -26.88
CA LYS A 173 19.68 -7.52 -26.42
C LYS A 173 20.25 -7.27 -25.03
N LYS A 174 20.02 -6.09 -24.45
CA LYS A 174 20.57 -5.72 -23.16
C LYS A 174 19.69 -6.24 -22.04
N LEU A 175 20.26 -7.08 -21.18
CA LEU A 175 19.61 -7.49 -19.93
C LEU A 175 19.56 -6.30 -18.98
N ILE A 176 18.36 -6.01 -18.49
CA ILE A 176 18.07 -4.91 -17.55
C ILE A 176 17.95 -5.45 -16.13
N GLU A 177 17.19 -6.54 -15.97
CA GLU A 177 16.83 -7.07 -14.66
C GLU A 177 16.65 -8.59 -14.70
N GLU A 178 17.02 -9.26 -13.62
CA GLU A 178 16.71 -10.67 -13.34
C GLU A 178 15.97 -10.80 -12.02
N ILE A 179 14.95 -11.65 -12.01
CA ILE A 179 14.16 -11.97 -10.84
C ILE A 179 14.19 -13.48 -10.64
N PHE A 180 14.72 -13.91 -9.50
CA PHE A 180 14.77 -15.30 -9.06
C PHE A 180 13.72 -15.53 -7.99
N ILE A 181 12.85 -16.50 -8.19
CA ILE A 181 11.72 -16.82 -7.30
C ILE A 181 11.86 -18.28 -6.89
N SER A 182 11.91 -18.54 -5.59
CA SER A 182 11.83 -19.87 -4.99
C SER A 182 10.73 -19.89 -3.91
N ASP A 183 10.49 -21.03 -3.29
CA ASP A 183 9.44 -21.18 -2.28
C ASP A 183 9.69 -20.30 -1.04
N ASP A 184 10.94 -20.04 -0.72
CA ASP A 184 11.38 -19.33 0.48
C ASP A 184 11.98 -17.95 0.19
N LYS A 185 12.23 -17.62 -1.10
CA LYS A 185 13.00 -16.44 -1.43
C LYS A 185 12.63 -15.82 -2.77
N VAL A 186 12.64 -14.49 -2.82
CA VAL A 186 12.67 -13.69 -4.05
C VAL A 186 13.95 -12.86 -4.07
N LYS A 187 14.69 -12.90 -5.17
CA LYS A 187 15.85 -12.06 -5.40
C LYS A 187 15.71 -11.29 -6.71
N ILE A 188 15.91 -9.99 -6.66
CA ILE A 188 15.87 -9.08 -7.82
C ILE A 188 17.23 -8.46 -8.00
N ILE A 189 17.74 -8.45 -9.22
CA ILE A 189 19.01 -7.81 -9.60
C ILE A 189 18.76 -6.88 -10.78
N ASN A 190 18.86 -5.58 -10.56
CA ASN A 190 18.74 -4.58 -11.62
C ASN A 190 20.13 -4.11 -12.08
N TYR A 191 20.56 -4.62 -13.23
CA TYR A 191 21.86 -4.33 -13.82
C TYR A 191 22.00 -2.91 -14.37
N LEU A 192 20.88 -2.32 -14.76
CA LEU A 192 20.90 -0.96 -15.32
C LEU A 192 21.11 0.09 -14.26
N ARG A 193 20.52 -0.11 -13.08
CA ARG A 193 20.52 0.86 -11.97
C ARG A 193 21.48 0.49 -10.84
N GLY A 194 22.05 -0.72 -10.87
CA GLY A 194 23.07 -1.17 -9.92
C GLY A 194 22.51 -1.40 -8.51
N TYR A 195 21.33 -2.02 -8.40
CA TYR A 195 20.80 -2.45 -7.12
C TYR A 195 20.40 -3.92 -7.14
N SER A 196 20.31 -4.50 -5.96
CA SER A 196 19.70 -5.81 -5.76
C SER A 196 18.87 -5.84 -4.49
N PHE A 197 17.81 -6.64 -4.50
CA PHE A 197 16.97 -6.92 -3.33
C PHE A 197 16.80 -8.42 -3.15
N GLU A 198 16.67 -8.82 -1.89
CA GLU A 198 16.41 -10.20 -1.52
C GLU A 198 15.39 -10.21 -0.37
N LEU A 199 14.28 -10.90 -0.59
CA LEU A 199 13.24 -11.16 0.40
C LEU A 199 13.31 -12.65 0.75
N ILE A 200 13.54 -12.96 2.02
CA ILE A 200 13.66 -14.33 2.54
C ILE A 200 12.56 -14.52 3.57
N ASN A 201 11.75 -15.56 3.42
CA ASN A 201 10.69 -15.85 4.39
C ASN A 201 11.31 -16.10 5.76
N ALA A 202 10.78 -15.45 6.79
CA ALA A 202 11.16 -15.72 8.17
C ALA A 202 10.53 -17.07 8.59
N GLU A 203 11.33 -17.93 9.21
CA GLU A 203 10.86 -19.20 9.78
C GLU A 203 9.93 -19.02 10.97
#